data_64fbca7f6a4801faaccdbec534c4d13e
#
_entry.id   64fbca7f6a4801faaccdbec534c4d13e
#
_cell.length_a   1.000
_cell.length_b   1.000
_cell.length_c   1.000
_cell.angle_alpha   90.00
_cell.angle_beta   90.00
_cell.angle_gamma   90.00
#
_symmetry.space_group_name_H-M   'P 1'
#
loop_
_entity.id
_entity.type
_entity.pdbx_description
1 polymer ?
#
loop_
_entity_poly.entity_id
_entity_poly.type
_entity_poly.pdbx_seq_one_letter_code
_entity_poly.pdbx_strand_id
1 'polypeptide(L)' 'MKTDYLKFVKWSNEDDLYIGYCPDLFIGGACHGRDERKVYAELCRLVANDLQRRKREKQPLPRREAIVAMHLAV' A
#
# COMPACT_ATOMS: atom_id res chain seq x y z
N MET A 1 -12.12 -4.00 13.24
CA MET A 1 -11.68 -4.68 12.00
C MET A 1 -10.25 -4.29 11.67
N LYS A 2 -9.48 -5.25 11.28
CA LYS A 2 -8.07 -5.00 10.95
C LYS A 2 -7.94 -4.47 9.53
N THR A 3 -7.32 -3.31 9.40
CA THR A 3 -7.07 -2.69 8.10
C THR A 3 -5.59 -2.37 7.91
N ASP A 4 -4.74 -3.06 8.66
CA ASP A 4 -3.30 -2.82 8.65
C ASP A 4 -2.61 -3.67 7.59
N TYR A 5 -2.82 -3.31 6.34
CA TYR A 5 -2.11 -3.95 5.23
C TYR A 5 -0.68 -3.45 5.19
N LEU A 6 0.22 -4.28 4.66
CA LEU A 6 1.61 -3.88 4.50
C LEU A 6 1.71 -2.72 3.52
N LYS A 7 2.32 -1.64 4.00
CA LYS A 7 2.58 -0.45 3.20
C LYS A 7 4.06 -0.10 3.32
N PHE A 8 4.68 0.19 2.20
CA PHE A 8 6.08 0.61 2.24
C PHE A 8 6.39 1.53 1.07
N VAL A 9 7.47 2.30 1.22
CA VAL A 9 7.97 3.21 0.21
C VAL A 9 9.38 2.78 -0.14
N LYS A 10 9.67 2.75 -1.42
CA LYS A 10 10.96 2.30 -1.93
C LYS A 10 11.49 3.28 -2.96
N TRP A 11 12.80 3.55 -2.91
CA TRP A 11 13.45 4.37 -3.90
C TRP A 11 13.59 3.62 -5.22
N SER A 12 13.28 4.29 -6.32
CA SER A 12 13.45 3.73 -7.65
C SER A 12 14.58 4.46 -8.37
N ASN A 13 15.67 3.75 -8.63
CA ASN A 13 16.80 4.33 -9.36
C ASN A 13 16.44 4.65 -10.80
N GLU A 14 15.57 3.84 -11.40
CA GLU A 14 15.18 4.05 -12.80
C GLU A 14 14.38 5.34 -12.96
N ASP A 15 13.48 5.59 -12.02
CA ASP A 15 12.55 6.72 -12.12
C ASP A 15 13.03 7.94 -11.34
N ASP A 16 14.05 7.75 -10.50
CA ASP A 16 14.59 8.82 -9.66
C ASP A 16 13.53 9.37 -8.73
N LEU A 17 12.71 8.47 -8.16
CA LEU A 17 11.57 8.79 -7.32
C LEU A 17 11.40 7.74 -6.24
N TYR A 18 10.68 8.11 -5.20
CA TYR A 18 10.14 7.15 -4.24
C TYR A 18 8.81 6.62 -4.76
N ILE A 19 8.56 5.34 -4.57
CA ILE A 19 7.31 4.70 -4.98
C ILE A 19 6.69 4.03 -3.78
N GLY A 20 5.38 4.28 -3.57
CA GLY A 20 4.63 3.66 -2.48
C GLY A 20 3.92 2.41 -2.95
N TYR A 21 3.97 1.37 -2.12
CA TYR A 21 3.39 0.07 -2.44
C TYR A 21 2.47 -0.43 -1.34
N CYS A 22 1.38 -1.04 -1.74
CA CYS A 22 0.53 -1.83 -0.84
C CYS A 22 0.07 -3.05 -1.65
N PRO A 23 0.89 -4.13 -1.66
CA PRO A 23 0.70 -5.24 -2.59
C PRO A 23 -0.66 -5.94 -2.53
N ASP A 24 -1.28 -5.97 -1.36
CA ASP A 24 -2.56 -6.65 -1.22
C ASP A 24 -3.73 -5.85 -1.78
N LEU A 25 -3.55 -4.56 -2.01
CA LEU A 25 -4.61 -3.70 -2.52
C LEU A 25 -4.34 -3.19 -3.94
N PHE A 26 -3.09 -2.98 -4.28
CA PHE A 26 -2.71 -2.38 -5.56
C PHE A 26 -1.63 -3.21 -6.24
N ILE A 27 -1.79 -3.41 -7.53
CA ILE A 27 -0.77 -4.08 -8.35
C ILE A 27 0.25 -3.03 -8.76
N GLY A 28 1.54 -3.28 -8.44
CA GLY A 28 2.59 -2.32 -8.74
C GLY A 28 2.54 -1.11 -7.83
N GLY A 29 3.16 -0.01 -8.25
CA GLY A 29 3.21 1.20 -7.45
C GLY A 29 1.87 1.90 -7.38
N ALA A 30 1.49 2.33 -6.18
CA ALA A 30 0.23 3.03 -5.97
C ALA A 30 0.39 4.55 -6.11
N CYS A 31 1.55 5.07 -5.72
CA CYS A 31 1.84 6.50 -5.83
C CYS A 31 3.35 6.70 -5.87
N HIS A 32 3.76 7.92 -6.21
CA HIS A 32 5.18 8.22 -6.33
C HIS A 32 5.43 9.71 -6.04
N GLY A 33 6.68 10.04 -5.77
CA GLY A 33 7.08 11.42 -5.54
C GLY A 33 8.53 11.51 -5.09
N ARG A 34 9.01 12.73 -4.91
CA ARG A 34 10.40 12.97 -4.53
C ARG A 34 10.61 13.04 -3.02
N ASP A 35 9.54 13.15 -2.25
CA ASP A 35 9.60 13.24 -0.80
C ASP A 35 9.04 11.96 -0.20
N GLU A 36 9.87 11.18 0.47
CA GLU A 36 9.49 9.90 1.03
C GLU A 36 8.29 10.01 1.98
N ARG A 37 8.29 11.00 2.84
CA ARG A 37 7.22 11.18 3.82
C ARG A 37 5.90 11.50 3.13
N LYS A 38 5.95 12.35 2.12
CA LYS A 38 4.75 12.71 1.36
C LYS A 38 4.20 11.52 0.58
N VAL A 39 5.10 10.70 0.03
CA VAL A 39 4.68 9.49 -0.68
C VAL A 39 3.99 8.53 0.29
N TYR A 40 4.55 8.34 1.48
CA TYR A 40 3.94 7.46 2.46
C TYR A 40 2.58 7.97 2.93
N ALA A 41 2.48 9.29 3.17
CA ALA A 41 1.20 9.88 3.56
C ALA A 41 0.14 9.70 2.47
N GLU A 42 0.52 9.87 1.22
CA GLU A 42 -0.39 9.67 0.10
C GLU A 42 -0.79 8.19 0.00
N LEU A 43 0.15 7.29 0.21
CA LEU A 43 -0.13 5.87 0.21
C LEU A 43 -1.17 5.50 1.27
N CYS A 44 -1.00 6.02 2.48
CA CYS A 44 -1.95 5.78 3.56
C CYS A 44 -3.35 6.29 3.19
N ARG A 45 -3.42 7.46 2.56
CA ARG A 45 -4.69 8.04 2.13
C ARG A 45 -5.34 7.17 1.07
N LEU A 46 -4.58 6.70 0.10
CA LEU A 46 -5.10 5.84 -0.96
C LEU A 46 -5.62 4.52 -0.41
N VAL A 47 -4.88 3.92 0.53
CA VAL A 47 -5.30 2.68 1.17
C VAL A 47 -6.61 2.90 1.93
N ALA A 48 -6.69 3.97 2.72
CA ALA A 48 -7.89 4.26 3.48
C ALA A 48 -9.11 4.46 2.57
N ASN A 49 -8.90 5.19 1.47
CA ASN A 49 -9.99 5.42 0.51
C ASN A 49 -10.44 4.13 -0.16
N ASP A 50 -9.49 3.26 -0.52
CA ASP A 50 -9.82 2.00 -1.18
C ASP A 50 -10.62 1.09 -0.24
N LEU A 51 -10.19 0.99 1.02
CA LEU A 51 -10.89 0.15 1.98
C LEU A 51 -12.29 0.68 2.27
N GLN A 52 -12.42 2.00 2.35
CA GLN A 52 -13.71 2.62 2.59
C GLN A 52 -14.66 2.38 1.42
N ARG A 53 -14.14 2.48 0.20
CA ARG A 53 -14.92 2.21 -1.00
C ARG A 53 -15.41 0.76 -1.03
N ARG A 54 -14.53 -0.19 -0.70
CA ARG A 54 -14.90 -1.61 -0.66
C ARG A 54 -15.98 -1.88 0.37
N LYS A 55 -15.86 -1.24 1.54
CA LYS A 55 -16.86 -1.38 2.59
C LYS A 55 -18.22 -0.83 2.14
N ARG A 56 -18.20 0.33 1.48
CA ARG A 56 -19.42 0.96 0.99
C ARG A 56 -20.10 0.11 -0.10
N GLU A 57 -19.29 -0.52 -0.95
CA GLU A 57 -19.80 -1.37 -2.03
C GLU A 57 -20.01 -2.82 -1.59
N LYS A 58 -19.84 -3.10 -0.30
CA LYS A 58 -19.99 -4.42 0.28
C LYS A 58 -19.11 -5.48 -0.38
N GLN A 59 -17.93 -5.07 -0.83
CA GLN A 59 -16.94 -5.97 -1.38
C GLN A 59 -16.09 -6.56 -0.26
N PRO A 60 -15.63 -7.81 -0.38
CA PRO A 60 -14.77 -8.39 0.64
C PRO A 60 -13.42 -7.68 0.67
N LEU A 61 -12.84 -7.55 1.86
CA LEU A 61 -11.51 -6.99 2.01
C LEU A 61 -10.47 -8.02 1.58
N PRO A 62 -9.40 -7.60 0.90
CA PRO A 62 -8.33 -8.53 0.52
C PRO A 62 -7.66 -9.14 1.74
N ARG A 63 -7.09 -10.32 1.57
CA ARG A 63 -6.31 -10.96 2.63
C ARG A 63 -4.97 -10.25 2.77
N ARG A 64 -4.44 -10.23 4.00
CA ARG A 64 -3.16 -9.58 4.29
C ARG A 64 -2.00 -10.54 4.03
N GLU A 65 -1.86 -10.97 2.80
CA GLU A 65 -0.87 -11.97 2.43
C GLU A 65 0.55 -11.43 2.45
N ALA A 66 0.74 -10.15 2.12
CA ALA A 66 2.07 -9.56 2.11
C ALA A 66 2.68 -9.52 3.51
N ILE A 67 1.88 -9.20 4.54
CA ILE A 67 2.36 -9.21 5.92
C ILE A 67 2.72 -10.61 6.36
N VAL A 68 1.88 -11.59 6.01
CA VAL A 68 2.13 -12.99 6.37
C VAL A 68 3.41 -13.48 5.71
N ALA A 69 3.59 -13.20 4.42
CA ALA A 69 4.80 -13.61 3.70
C ALA A 69 6.05 -12.98 4.31
N MET A 70 5.97 -11.73 4.73
CA MET A 70 7.09 -11.05 5.34
C MET A 70 7.49 -11.70 6.67
N HIS A 71 6.50 -12.09 7.48
CA HIS A 71 6.77 -12.77 8.75
C HIS A 71 7.38 -14.15 8.54
N LEU A 72 6.94 -14.87 7.52
CA LEU A 72 7.45 -16.19 7.22
C LEU A 72 8.87 -16.17 6.64
N ALA A 73 9.28 -15.05 6.07
CA ALA A 73 10.60 -14.91 5.46
C ALA A 73 11.71 -14.64 6.48
N VAL A 74 11.38 -14.41 7.72
CA VAL A 74 12.35 -14.08 8.77
C VAL A 74 12.95 -15.32 9.41
#